data_7980e51299db3ed813542b3ecaed8d00
#
_entry.id   7980e51299db3ed813542b3ecaed8d00
#
_cell.length_a   1.000
_cell.length_b   1.000
_cell.length_c   1.000
_cell.angle_alpha   90.00
_cell.angle_beta   90.00
_cell.angle_gamma   90.00
#
_symmetry.space_group_name_H-M   'P 1'
#
loop_
_entity.id
_entity.type
_entity.pdbx_description
1 polymer ?
#
loop_
_entity_poly.entity_id
_entity_poly.type
_entity_poly.pdbx_seq_one_letter_code
_entity_poly.pdbx_strand_id
1 'polypeptide(L)'
;KTAYEIPKRDWSSDVCSSDLTDDELAKLHIRHLVGGHSPLARDERIYRFEFPERPGALMRFLTSMSPNWNISLFHYRNHGADYGRILVGLQVPAAEKRQLRAFLDTLGYRHWDETDHPAYRLFLGAPL
;
A
#
# COMPACT_ATOMS: atom_id res chain seq x y z
N LYS A 1 -23.93 -17.55 -9.81
CA LYS A 1 -23.13 -17.66 -11.05
C LYS A 1 -21.77 -18.27 -10.72
N THR A 2 -21.40 -19.26 -11.45
CA THR A 2 -20.05 -19.81 -11.40
C THR A 2 -19.07 -18.88 -12.14
N ALA A 3 -17.78 -19.00 -11.85
CA ALA A 3 -16.74 -18.20 -12.53
C ALA A 3 -16.76 -18.36 -14.06
N TYR A 4 -17.34 -19.45 -14.57
CA TYR A 4 -17.44 -19.73 -16.00
C TYR A 4 -18.57 -18.96 -16.71
N GLU A 5 -19.48 -18.39 -15.96
CA GLU A 5 -20.62 -17.65 -16.48
C GLU A 5 -20.40 -16.15 -16.53
N ILE A 6 -19.22 -15.69 -16.13
CA ILE A 6 -18.84 -14.28 -16.28
C ILE A 6 -18.80 -13.98 -17.78
N PRO A 7 -19.62 -13.04 -18.28
CA PRO A 7 -19.57 -12.70 -19.69
C PRO A 7 -18.16 -12.30 -20.10
N LYS A 8 -17.72 -12.79 -21.27
CA LYS A 8 -16.46 -12.33 -21.86
C LYS A 8 -16.61 -10.87 -22.27
N ARG A 9 -16.53 -10.00 -21.31
CA ARG A 9 -16.31 -8.59 -21.58
C ARG A 9 -14.84 -8.37 -21.83
N ASP A 10 -14.54 -7.30 -22.50
CA ASP A 10 -13.16 -6.86 -22.67
C ASP A 10 -12.53 -6.67 -21.27
N TRP A 11 -11.69 -7.60 -20.90
CA TRP A 11 -11.01 -7.62 -19.61
C TRP A 11 -10.07 -6.43 -19.41
N SER A 12 -9.76 -5.73 -20.50
CA SER A 12 -8.82 -4.61 -20.45
C SER A 12 -9.45 -3.32 -19.91
N SER A 13 -10.78 -3.17 -19.97
CA SER A 13 -11.41 -1.89 -19.67
C SER A 13 -12.49 -1.91 -18.58
N ASP A 14 -13.12 -3.05 -18.30
CA ASP A 14 -14.39 -3.01 -17.58
C ASP A 14 -14.58 -4.03 -16.45
N VAL A 15 -13.56 -4.76 -16.04
CA VAL A 15 -13.70 -5.61 -14.85
C VAL A 15 -13.65 -4.74 -13.62
N CYS A 16 -14.81 -4.30 -13.21
CA CYS A 16 -14.92 -3.62 -11.94
C CYS A 16 -15.29 -4.62 -10.84
N SER A 17 -14.95 -4.28 -9.60
CA SER A 17 -15.24 -5.12 -8.44
C SER A 17 -16.73 -5.42 -8.28
N SER A 18 -17.62 -4.57 -8.82
CA SER A 18 -19.07 -4.78 -8.81
C SER A 18 -19.53 -5.96 -9.67
N ASP A 19 -18.74 -6.39 -10.66
CA ASP A 19 -19.04 -7.57 -11.46
C ASP A 19 -18.79 -8.89 -10.72
N LEU A 20 -17.99 -8.85 -9.64
CA LEU A 20 -17.58 -9.99 -8.86
C LEU A 20 -18.33 -10.16 -7.54
N THR A 21 -18.82 -9.08 -6.97
CA THR A 21 -19.52 -9.10 -5.68
C THR A 21 -20.40 -7.87 -5.51
N ASP A 22 -21.47 -8.02 -4.74
CA ASP A 22 -22.32 -6.92 -4.30
C ASP A 22 -21.92 -6.34 -2.95
N ASP A 23 -20.98 -6.98 -2.26
CA ASP A 23 -20.48 -6.51 -0.97
C ASP A 23 -19.54 -5.33 -1.15
N GLU A 24 -19.87 -4.19 -0.58
CA GLU A 24 -19.10 -2.95 -0.73
C GLU A 24 -17.69 -3.03 -0.15
N LEU A 25 -17.51 -3.75 0.95
CA LEU A 25 -16.21 -3.96 1.55
C LEU A 25 -15.33 -4.85 0.68
N ALA A 26 -15.91 -5.93 0.13
CA ALA A 26 -15.20 -6.81 -0.80
C ALA A 26 -14.82 -6.09 -2.09
N LYS A 27 -15.66 -5.23 -2.62
CA LYS A 27 -15.34 -4.37 -3.78
C LYS A 27 -14.12 -3.51 -3.52
N LEU A 28 -14.03 -2.92 -2.35
CA LEU A 28 -12.91 -2.09 -1.96
C LEU A 28 -11.60 -2.90 -1.90
N HIS A 29 -11.64 -4.08 -1.28
CA HIS A 29 -10.49 -4.97 -1.19
C HIS A 29 -10.03 -5.47 -2.56
N ILE A 30 -10.94 -5.88 -3.42
CA ILE A 30 -10.64 -6.33 -4.77
C ILE A 30 -9.97 -5.21 -5.58
N ARG A 31 -10.49 -3.99 -5.46
CA ARG A 31 -9.92 -2.82 -6.13
C ARG A 31 -8.48 -2.57 -5.69
N HIS A 32 -8.19 -2.72 -4.40
CA HIS A 32 -6.83 -2.58 -3.88
C HIS A 32 -5.89 -3.69 -4.38
N LEU A 33 -6.36 -4.92 -4.47
CA LEU A 33 -5.57 -6.05 -4.97
C LEU A 33 -5.11 -5.87 -6.41
N VAL A 34 -5.91 -5.22 -7.24
CA VAL A 34 -5.59 -4.97 -8.66
C VAL A 34 -4.94 -3.60 -8.91
N GLY A 35 -4.55 -2.90 -7.86
CA GLY A 35 -3.80 -1.64 -7.97
C GLY A 35 -4.68 -0.39 -8.02
N GLY A 36 -5.88 -0.43 -7.48
CA GLY A 36 -6.72 0.77 -7.39
C GLY A 36 -6.27 1.73 -6.28
N HIS A 37 -6.46 3.02 -6.50
CA HIS A 37 -6.27 4.04 -5.47
C HIS A 37 -7.55 4.21 -4.65
N SER A 38 -7.41 4.28 -3.32
CA SER A 38 -8.54 4.62 -2.46
C SER A 38 -8.79 6.13 -2.49
N PRO A 39 -10.01 6.59 -2.84
CA PRO A 39 -10.32 8.01 -2.81
C PRO A 39 -10.29 8.62 -1.39
N LEU A 40 -10.27 7.77 -0.36
CA LEU A 40 -10.15 8.19 1.04
C LEU A 40 -8.70 8.34 1.50
N ALA A 41 -7.74 7.81 0.74
CA ALA A 41 -6.31 7.94 1.05
C ALA A 41 -5.81 9.31 0.59
N ARG A 42 -5.76 10.25 1.54
CA ARG A 42 -5.22 11.60 1.32
C ARG A 42 -3.83 11.70 1.92
N ASP A 43 -3.00 12.59 1.37
CA ASP A 43 -1.64 12.85 1.84
C ASP A 43 -0.80 11.56 1.94
N GLU A 44 -1.01 10.66 1.00
CA GLU A 44 -0.34 9.37 1.00
C GLU A 44 1.10 9.49 0.51
N ARG A 45 2.00 8.90 1.29
CA ARG A 45 3.42 8.75 0.95
C ARG A 45 3.74 7.28 0.82
N ILE A 46 4.38 6.91 -0.26
CA ILE A 46 4.75 5.52 -0.54
C ILE A 46 6.23 5.32 -0.26
N TYR A 47 6.54 4.37 0.62
CA TYR A 47 7.91 3.99 0.95
C TYR A 47 8.14 2.52 0.72
N ARG A 48 9.28 2.20 0.19
CA ARG A 48 9.79 0.84 0.12
C ARG A 48 10.84 0.65 1.20
N PHE A 49 10.69 -0.41 2.00
CA PHE A 49 11.61 -0.74 3.08
C PHE A 49 12.25 -2.10 2.88
N GLU A 50 13.42 -2.25 3.43
CA GLU A 50 14.03 -3.55 3.72
C GLU A 50 14.05 -3.74 5.23
N PHE A 51 13.17 -4.63 5.73
CA PHE A 51 13.14 -4.99 7.15
C PHE A 51 14.07 -6.15 7.39
N PRO A 52 14.86 -6.12 8.47
CA PRO A 52 15.62 -7.31 8.88
C PRO A 52 14.65 -8.43 9.26
N GLU A 53 14.92 -9.64 8.76
CA GLU A 53 14.13 -10.84 9.09
C GLU A 53 14.50 -11.35 10.48
N ARG A 54 14.01 -10.66 11.49
CA ARG A 54 14.19 -11.02 12.90
C ARG A 54 12.94 -10.67 13.70
N PRO A 55 12.67 -11.40 14.78
CA PRO A 55 11.53 -11.08 15.67
C PRO A 55 11.55 -9.62 16.12
N GLY A 56 10.39 -8.98 16.09
CA GLY A 56 10.22 -7.61 16.56
C GLY A 56 10.49 -6.51 15.54
N ALA A 57 10.99 -6.82 14.33
CA ALA A 57 11.27 -5.79 13.32
C ALA A 57 10.00 -5.03 12.88
N LEU A 58 8.92 -5.74 12.63
CA LEU A 58 7.63 -5.14 12.30
C LEU A 58 7.06 -4.38 13.50
N MET A 59 7.14 -4.94 14.69
CA MET A 59 6.64 -4.28 15.90
C MET A 59 7.38 -2.97 16.16
N ARG A 60 8.69 -2.95 15.96
CA ARG A 60 9.50 -1.73 16.07
C ARG A 60 9.02 -0.66 15.08
N PHE A 61 8.72 -1.05 13.85
CA PHE A 61 8.16 -0.15 12.84
C PHE A 61 6.83 0.43 13.32
N LEU A 62 5.90 -0.42 13.73
CA LEU A 62 4.56 -0.01 14.15
C LEU A 62 4.56 0.87 15.40
N THR A 63 5.39 0.55 16.37
CA THR A 63 5.47 1.31 17.63
C THR A 63 6.23 2.62 17.50
N SER A 64 7.09 2.76 16.49
CA SER A 64 7.84 3.98 16.21
C SER A 64 7.03 5.02 15.42
N MET A 65 5.92 4.59 14.81
CA MET A 65 5.04 5.49 14.07
C MET A 65 4.31 6.46 14.98
N SER A 66 4.04 7.65 14.46
CA SER A 66 3.11 8.57 15.12
C SER A 66 1.70 7.97 15.18
N PRO A 67 0.98 8.11 16.31
CA PRO A 67 -0.39 7.61 16.43
C PRO A 67 -1.39 8.32 15.49
N ASN A 68 -0.99 9.46 14.93
CA ASN A 68 -1.82 10.24 14.02
C ASN A 68 -1.72 9.78 12.55
N TRP A 69 -0.82 8.84 12.26
CA TRP A 69 -0.62 8.36 10.89
C TRP A 69 -1.38 7.06 10.66
N ASN A 70 -1.96 6.95 9.49
CA ASN A 70 -2.59 5.72 9.05
C ASN A 70 -1.73 5.00 8.03
N ILE A 71 -1.77 3.68 8.07
CA ILE A 71 -1.24 2.85 7.00
C ILE A 71 -2.35 2.66 5.98
N SER A 72 -2.15 3.16 4.77
CA SER A 72 -3.09 3.01 3.66
C SER A 72 -2.81 1.78 2.80
N LEU A 73 -1.56 1.35 2.79
CA LEU A 73 -1.08 0.20 2.03
C LEU A 73 0.02 -0.50 2.82
N PHE A 74 -0.06 -1.82 2.90
CA PHE A 74 1.01 -2.62 3.47
C PHE A 74 1.16 -3.91 2.68
N HIS A 75 2.26 -4.03 1.96
CA HIS A 75 2.59 -5.22 1.18
C HIS A 75 3.93 -5.76 1.65
N TYR A 76 3.90 -6.95 2.24
CA TYR A 76 5.10 -7.65 2.72
C TYR A 76 5.37 -8.86 1.84
N ARG A 77 6.63 -9.02 1.47
CA ARG A 77 7.07 -10.22 0.75
C ARG A 77 8.43 -10.67 1.24
N ASN A 78 8.49 -11.91 1.71
CA ASN A 78 9.73 -12.59 2.04
C ASN A 78 10.15 -13.47 0.85
N HIS A 79 11.39 -13.32 0.42
CA HIS A 79 11.97 -14.09 -0.66
C HIS A 79 12.99 -15.13 -0.17
N GLY A 80 13.01 -15.44 1.13
CA GLY A 80 13.99 -16.35 1.72
C GLY A 80 15.37 -15.71 1.95
N ALA A 81 15.45 -14.40 1.92
CA ALA A 81 16.65 -13.64 2.26
C ALA A 81 16.60 -13.14 3.71
N ASP A 82 17.71 -12.59 4.18
CA ASP A 82 17.82 -12.03 5.53
C ASP A 82 16.99 -10.75 5.74
N TYR A 83 16.36 -10.26 4.67
CA TYR A 83 15.54 -9.05 4.67
C TYR A 83 14.21 -9.28 3.96
N GLY A 84 13.12 -8.88 4.61
CA GLY A 84 11.80 -8.78 4.00
C GLY A 84 11.66 -7.47 3.23
N ARG A 85 11.05 -7.53 2.06
CA ARG A 85 10.75 -6.36 1.25
C ARG A 85 9.32 -5.90 1.50
N ILE A 86 9.17 -4.64 1.85
CA ILE A 86 7.89 -4.08 2.28
C ILE A 86 7.62 -2.81 1.50
N LEU A 87 6.42 -2.72 0.95
CA LEU A 87 5.89 -1.49 0.38
C LEU A 87 4.81 -0.96 1.33
N VAL A 88 4.98 0.25 1.81
CA VAL A 88 4.07 0.88 2.77
C VAL A 88 3.56 2.20 2.22
N GLY A 89 2.25 2.36 2.23
CA GLY A 89 1.61 3.66 2.08
C GLY A 89 1.28 4.23 3.45
N LEU A 90 1.72 5.44 3.70
CA LEU A 90 1.47 6.17 4.94
C LEU A 90 0.71 7.46 4.65
N GLN A 91 -0.36 7.69 5.39
CA GLN A 91 -1.06 8.97 5.35
C GLN A 91 -0.44 9.89 6.41
N VAL A 92 0.36 10.84 5.95
CA VAL A 92 1.08 11.77 6.81
C VAL A 92 0.66 13.19 6.48
N PRO A 93 0.07 13.93 7.42
CA PRO A 93 -0.26 15.33 7.21
C PRO A 93 0.96 16.15 6.76
N ALA A 94 0.75 17.11 5.88
CA ALA A 94 1.84 17.93 5.33
C ALA A 94 2.64 18.67 6.42
N ALA A 95 1.99 19.03 7.53
CA ALA A 95 2.62 19.67 8.67
C ALA A 95 3.59 18.76 9.44
N GLU A 96 3.49 17.44 9.26
CA GLU A 96 4.25 16.44 10.02
C GLU A 96 5.42 15.84 9.22
N LYS A 97 5.85 16.46 8.14
CA LYS A 97 6.98 15.99 7.33
C LYS A 97 8.29 15.85 8.11
N ARG A 98 8.52 16.74 9.08
CA ARG A 98 9.71 16.65 9.95
C ARG A 98 9.65 15.42 10.84
N GLN A 99 8.49 15.12 11.38
CA GLN A 99 8.24 13.95 12.22
C GLN A 99 8.41 12.65 11.41
N LEU A 100 7.97 12.64 10.17
CA LEU A 100 8.18 11.52 9.26
C LEU A 100 9.68 11.28 9.02
N ARG A 101 10.45 12.33 8.77
CA ARG A 101 11.89 12.21 8.58
C ARG A 101 12.58 11.69 9.85
N ALA A 102 12.22 12.24 11.00
CA ALA A 102 12.73 11.76 12.29
C ALA A 102 12.38 10.28 12.56
N PHE A 103 11.18 9.87 12.21
CA PHE A 103 10.75 8.47 12.29
C PHE A 103 11.62 7.56 11.42
N LEU A 104 11.85 7.93 10.17
CA LEU A 104 12.69 7.15 9.23
C LEU A 104 14.12 7.03 9.73
N ASP A 105 14.69 8.12 10.26
CA ASP A 105 16.05 8.15 10.80
C ASP A 105 16.16 7.30 12.08
N THR A 106 15.18 7.39 12.97
CA THR A 106 15.15 6.62 14.23
C THR A 106 14.94 5.12 13.97
N LEU A 107 14.11 4.77 13.00
CA LEU A 107 13.87 3.38 12.62
C LEU A 107 15.15 2.73 12.07
N GLY A 108 15.92 3.46 11.28
CA GLY A 108 17.21 3.02 10.75
C GLY A 108 17.17 1.89 9.74
N TYR A 109 15.98 1.52 9.25
CA TYR A 109 15.85 0.54 8.19
C TYR A 109 16.13 1.18 6.82
N ARG A 110 16.71 0.42 5.92
CA ARG A 110 16.91 0.89 4.54
C ARG A 110 15.55 1.16 3.91
N HIS A 111 15.42 2.33 3.31
CA HIS A 111 14.14 2.76 2.73
C HIS A 111 14.39 3.66 1.52
N TRP A 112 13.35 3.72 0.68
CA TRP A 112 13.32 4.59 -0.50
C TRP A 112 11.94 5.23 -0.58
N ASP A 113 11.91 6.54 -0.83
CA ASP A 113 10.67 7.25 -1.13
C ASP A 113 10.27 6.96 -2.58
N GLU A 114 9.16 6.26 -2.75
CA GLU A 114 8.63 5.85 -4.04
C GLU A 114 7.37 6.63 -4.43
N THR A 115 7.02 7.67 -3.68
CA THR A 115 5.78 8.43 -3.84
C THR A 115 5.59 8.94 -5.26
N ASP A 116 6.66 9.42 -5.90
CA ASP A 116 6.63 9.97 -7.24
C ASP A 116 7.09 8.99 -8.32
N HIS A 117 7.31 7.74 -7.98
CA HIS A 117 7.77 6.74 -8.95
C HIS A 117 6.68 6.45 -9.99
N PRO A 118 7.01 6.45 -11.30
CA PRO A 118 6.00 6.27 -12.36
C PRO A 118 5.17 5.01 -12.24
N ALA A 119 5.76 3.89 -11.83
CA ALA A 119 5.04 2.63 -11.66
C ALA A 119 3.95 2.75 -10.59
N TYR A 120 4.25 3.41 -9.46
CA TYR A 120 3.27 3.58 -8.39
C TYR A 120 2.19 4.58 -8.76
N ARG A 121 2.52 5.61 -9.51
CA ARG A 121 1.52 6.52 -10.08
C ARG A 121 0.56 5.81 -11.01
N LEU A 122 1.08 4.88 -11.82
CA LEU A 122 0.26 4.13 -12.77
C LEU A 122 -0.71 3.17 -12.07
N PHE A 123 -0.24 2.47 -11.04
CA PHE A 123 -1.03 1.41 -10.39
C PHE A 123 -1.75 1.87 -9.12
N LEU A 124 -1.21 2.84 -8.39
CA LEU A 124 -1.72 3.30 -7.10
C LEU A 124 -2.12 4.77 -7.11
N GLY A 125 -1.85 5.48 -8.18
CA GLY A 125 -2.19 6.89 -8.30
C GLY A 125 -3.69 7.15 -8.44
N ALA A 126 -4.07 8.41 -8.31
CA ALA A 126 -5.43 8.82 -8.59
C ALA A 126 -5.80 8.49 -10.04
N PRO A 127 -7.05 8.11 -10.31
CA PRO A 127 -7.49 7.92 -11.69
C PRO A 127 -7.28 9.22 -12.47
N LEU A 128 -6.78 9.03 -13.65
CA LEU A 128 -6.57 10.13 -14.60
C LEU A 128 -7.88 10.84 -14.94
#